data_674c63673310362041edf776f8200e91
#
_entry.id   674c63673310362041edf776f8200e91
#
_cell.length_a   1.000
_cell.length_b   1.000
_cell.length_c   1.000
_cell.angle_alpha   90.00
_cell.angle_beta   90.00
_cell.angle_gamma   90.00
#
_symmetry.space_group_name_H-M   'P 1'
#
loop_
_entity.id
_entity.type
_entity.pdbx_description
1 polymer ?
#
loop_
_entity_poly.entity_id
_entity_poly.type
_entity_poly.pdbx_seq_one_letter_code
_entity_poly.pdbx_strand_id
1 'polypeptide(L)'
;FANVMAQETTTTKYINSTGMEPLELTQEWDKTFLQSDKVEHTKITFHNRYGITLAADLYEPKNAEGKLAAIAVSGPFGAVKEQASGLYAQTMAERGFLTLAFDPSYTGESGGEPRNTASPDINTEDFSAAVDFLAALPNVDAERIGIIGICEFGGMGLNAAAMDTRIKATVASTMYDMSRVNANGYFDAEDSSEARKAKREAINTVRTHDAQNGTVTSGTPGLPAEIKGDEPQFVKDYFDYYKTERAFHARAINSNGAWNPTMALSFINMPLLTYIHEID
;
A
#
# COMPACT_ATOMS: atom_id res chain seq x y z
N PHE A 1 -22.74 12.35 -0.04
CA PHE A 1 -22.22 13.52 -0.75
C PHE A 1 -20.95 13.96 -0.03
N ALA A 2 -19.78 13.70 -0.61
CA ALA A 2 -18.51 14.17 -0.08
C ALA A 2 -18.36 15.66 -0.44
N ASN A 3 -18.26 16.54 0.54
CA ASN A 3 -17.85 17.92 0.30
C ASN A 3 -16.35 17.95 0.03
N VAL A 4 -15.97 18.24 -1.19
CA VAL A 4 -14.60 18.59 -1.53
C VAL A 4 -14.37 20.02 -1.02
N MET A 5 -13.72 20.15 0.11
CA MET A 5 -13.28 21.44 0.63
C MET A 5 -11.80 21.60 0.30
N ALA A 6 -11.50 22.42 -0.68
CA ALA A 6 -10.14 22.90 -0.91
C ALA A 6 -9.83 23.99 0.09
N GLN A 7 -8.99 23.73 1.09
CA GLN A 7 -8.29 24.78 1.80
C GLN A 7 -6.96 25.02 1.12
N GLU A 8 -6.81 26.16 0.50
CA GLU A 8 -5.54 26.64 -0.04
C GLU A 8 -4.60 26.97 1.13
N THR A 9 -3.83 25.98 1.52
CA THR A 9 -2.54 26.20 2.15
C THR A 9 -1.56 25.24 1.51
N THR A 10 -0.75 25.78 0.64
CA THR A 10 0.45 25.15 0.05
C THR A 10 0.39 23.60 -0.10
N THR A 11 -0.07 23.14 -1.25
CA THR A 11 0.14 21.79 -1.81
C THR A 11 -0.62 20.58 -1.22
N THR A 12 -1.46 20.71 -0.20
CA THR A 12 -2.26 19.58 0.31
C THR A 12 -3.76 19.83 0.11
N LYS A 13 -4.42 18.97 -0.65
CA LYS A 13 -5.88 18.94 -0.80
C LYS A 13 -6.47 17.85 0.08
N TYR A 14 -7.55 18.14 0.79
CA TYR A 14 -8.25 17.18 1.65
C TYR A 14 -9.61 16.82 1.06
N ILE A 15 -9.94 15.55 1.10
CA ILE A 15 -11.33 15.11 1.07
C ILE A 15 -11.71 14.80 2.52
N ASN A 16 -12.50 15.68 3.13
CA ASN A 16 -12.93 15.51 4.51
C ASN A 16 -14.19 14.66 4.59
N SER A 17 -14.12 13.57 5.35
CA SER A 17 -15.24 13.10 6.14
C SER A 17 -15.13 13.74 7.53
N THR A 18 -16.17 14.42 7.97
CA THR A 18 -16.21 15.14 9.24
C THR A 18 -15.81 14.25 10.43
N GLY A 19 -14.78 14.65 11.18
CA GLY A 19 -14.43 14.09 12.48
C GLY A 19 -13.11 13.36 12.60
N MET A 20 -12.25 13.39 11.57
CA MET A 20 -10.95 12.69 11.62
C MET A 20 -9.80 13.67 11.76
N GLU A 21 -8.79 13.27 12.54
CA GLU A 21 -7.57 14.07 12.71
C GLU A 21 -6.81 14.19 11.39
N PRO A 22 -6.37 15.41 11.02
CA PRO A 22 -5.53 15.60 9.84
C PRO A 22 -4.17 14.94 10.07
N LEU A 23 -3.61 14.34 8.99
CA LEU A 23 -2.25 13.82 9.00
C LEU A 23 -1.24 14.96 8.79
N GLU A 24 -0.10 14.88 9.49
CA GLU A 24 1.06 15.72 9.21
C GLU A 24 1.86 15.10 8.06
N LEU A 25 1.83 15.73 6.88
CA LEU A 25 2.51 15.25 5.69
C LEU A 25 3.80 16.03 5.44
N THR A 26 4.86 15.31 5.05
CA THR A 26 6.12 15.91 4.61
C THR A 26 5.90 16.71 3.33
N GLN A 27 6.26 17.99 3.32
CA GLN A 27 6.04 18.88 2.18
C GLN A 27 7.20 18.90 1.17
N GLU A 28 8.38 18.45 1.59
CA GLU A 28 9.56 18.37 0.73
C GLU A 28 9.48 17.18 -0.23
N TRP A 29 10.19 17.30 -1.37
CA TRP A 29 10.35 16.17 -2.29
C TRP A 29 11.39 15.20 -1.71
N ASP A 30 10.92 14.20 -0.98
CA ASP A 30 11.75 13.18 -0.33
C ASP A 30 11.67 11.82 -1.02
N LYS A 31 11.27 11.80 -2.29
CA LYS A 31 11.12 10.58 -3.07
C LYS A 31 12.45 10.05 -3.59
N THR A 32 12.55 8.75 -3.77
CA THR A 32 13.75 8.05 -4.25
C THR A 32 13.96 8.17 -5.76
N PHE A 33 13.21 9.04 -6.41
CA PHE A 33 13.28 9.32 -7.85
C PHE A 33 13.14 10.82 -8.11
N LEU A 34 13.61 11.26 -9.28
CA LEU A 34 13.56 12.68 -9.67
C LEU A 34 12.13 13.10 -10.00
N GLN A 35 11.80 14.33 -9.62
CA GLN A 35 10.53 14.95 -9.99
C GLN A 35 10.50 15.22 -11.50
N SER A 36 9.41 14.82 -12.15
CA SER A 36 9.19 15.09 -13.57
C SER A 36 8.72 16.54 -13.78
N ASP A 37 9.23 17.17 -14.81
CA ASP A 37 8.78 18.49 -15.28
C ASP A 37 7.48 18.43 -16.10
N LYS A 38 7.02 17.22 -16.48
CA LYS A 38 5.82 16.97 -17.30
C LYS A 38 4.54 16.82 -16.50
N VAL A 39 4.64 16.67 -15.17
CA VAL A 39 3.50 16.44 -14.30
C VAL A 39 3.43 17.46 -13.18
N GLU A 40 2.21 17.76 -12.73
CA GLU A 40 1.98 18.43 -11.45
C GLU A 40 1.89 17.38 -10.36
N HIS A 41 2.42 17.70 -9.17
CA HIS A 41 2.39 16.85 -8.00
C HIS A 41 1.71 17.56 -6.84
N THR A 42 0.81 16.84 -6.15
CA THR A 42 0.14 17.35 -4.95
C THR A 42 -0.02 16.21 -3.94
N LYS A 43 0.35 16.45 -2.69
CA LYS A 43 0.00 15.53 -1.60
C LYS A 43 -1.47 15.70 -1.24
N ILE A 44 -2.16 14.57 -1.05
CA ILE A 44 -3.57 14.52 -0.72
C ILE A 44 -3.82 13.51 0.39
N THR A 45 -4.99 13.61 1.01
CA THR A 45 -5.51 12.60 1.93
C THR A 45 -6.93 12.23 1.55
N PHE A 46 -7.30 11.00 1.81
CA PHE A 46 -8.66 10.48 1.70
C PHE A 46 -8.90 9.40 2.77
N HIS A 47 -10.13 8.90 2.90
CA HIS A 47 -10.48 7.93 3.93
C HIS A 47 -10.98 6.65 3.30
N ASN A 48 -10.62 5.52 3.90
CA ASN A 48 -11.28 4.27 3.60
C ASN A 48 -12.60 4.15 4.42
N ARG A 49 -13.43 3.16 4.10
CA ARG A 49 -14.73 2.93 4.78
C ARG A 49 -14.60 2.58 6.27
N TYR A 50 -13.41 2.21 6.72
CA TYR A 50 -13.10 1.97 8.14
C TYR A 50 -12.70 3.24 8.88
N GLY A 51 -12.66 4.38 8.18
CA GLY A 51 -12.33 5.67 8.76
C GLY A 51 -10.84 5.93 8.93
N ILE A 52 -9.98 5.11 8.33
CA ILE A 52 -8.54 5.34 8.34
C ILE A 52 -8.20 6.38 7.27
N THR A 53 -7.46 7.42 7.66
CA THR A 53 -6.97 8.43 6.74
C THR A 53 -5.74 7.91 6.00
N LEU A 54 -5.79 7.94 4.68
CA LEU A 54 -4.70 7.55 3.80
C LEU A 54 -3.99 8.77 3.24
N ALA A 55 -2.66 8.71 3.19
CA ALA A 55 -1.81 9.71 2.56
C ALA A 55 -1.41 9.24 1.16
N ALA A 56 -1.50 10.15 0.19
CA ALA A 56 -1.16 9.85 -1.19
C ALA A 56 -0.47 11.02 -1.89
N ASP A 57 0.25 10.69 -2.95
CA ASP A 57 0.80 11.60 -3.93
C ASP A 57 -0.05 11.54 -5.20
N LEU A 58 -0.67 12.65 -5.57
CA LEU A 58 -1.43 12.81 -6.81
C LEU A 58 -0.51 13.41 -7.88
N TYR A 59 -0.52 12.79 -9.06
CA TYR A 59 0.25 13.23 -10.23
C TYR A 59 -0.71 13.51 -11.38
N GLU A 60 -0.70 14.74 -11.88
CA GLU A 60 -1.55 15.19 -12.98
C GLU A 60 -0.68 15.58 -14.19
N PRO A 61 -0.98 15.08 -15.41
CA PRO A 61 -0.26 15.53 -16.60
C PRO A 61 -0.42 17.03 -16.80
N LYS A 62 0.67 17.75 -17.03
CA LYS A 62 0.59 19.17 -17.44
C LYS A 62 -0.08 19.27 -18.81
N ASN A 63 -0.90 20.29 -18.98
CA ASN A 63 -1.61 20.56 -20.23
C ASN A 63 -2.59 19.45 -20.69
N ALA A 64 -3.10 18.65 -19.76
CA ALA A 64 -4.13 17.69 -20.07
C ALA A 64 -5.47 18.40 -20.37
N GLU A 65 -6.19 17.89 -21.36
CA GLU A 65 -7.52 18.40 -21.74
C GLU A 65 -8.59 17.35 -21.49
N GLY A 66 -9.77 17.81 -21.08
CA GLY A 66 -10.93 16.94 -20.83
C GLY A 66 -10.78 16.04 -19.61
N LYS A 67 -11.59 14.99 -19.57
CA LYS A 67 -11.55 14.00 -18.49
C LYS A 67 -10.53 12.90 -18.79
N LEU A 68 -9.69 12.61 -17.82
CA LEU A 68 -8.61 11.63 -17.92
C LEU A 68 -9.04 10.26 -17.39
N ALA A 69 -8.48 9.20 -17.96
CA ALA A 69 -8.43 7.93 -17.29
C ALA A 69 -7.51 8.05 -16.08
N ALA A 70 -7.82 7.32 -14.99
CA ALA A 70 -7.07 7.43 -13.74
C ALA A 70 -6.55 6.09 -13.25
N ILE A 71 -5.44 6.12 -12.48
CA ILE A 71 -4.80 4.92 -11.96
C ILE A 71 -4.40 5.14 -10.49
N ALA A 72 -4.82 4.23 -9.60
CA ALA A 72 -4.30 4.16 -8.24
C ALA A 72 -3.19 3.11 -8.15
N VAL A 73 -2.09 3.45 -7.47
CA VAL A 73 -0.90 2.61 -7.36
C VAL A 73 -0.51 2.40 -5.90
N SER A 74 -0.21 1.16 -5.50
CA SER A 74 0.34 0.88 -4.17
C SER A 74 1.27 -0.34 -4.16
N GLY A 75 2.09 -0.44 -3.11
CA GLY A 75 3.09 -1.48 -2.90
C GLY A 75 4.49 -1.06 -3.37
N PRO A 76 5.49 -1.91 -3.17
CA PRO A 76 5.49 -3.21 -2.48
C PRO A 76 5.13 -3.16 -1.00
N PHE A 77 4.88 -4.33 -0.41
CA PHE A 77 4.58 -4.49 1.01
C PHE A 77 5.79 -4.04 1.87
N GLY A 78 5.55 -3.11 2.79
CA GLY A 78 6.62 -2.50 3.58
C GLY A 78 7.40 -1.37 2.89
N ALA A 79 7.07 -1.06 1.65
CA ALA A 79 7.52 0.16 0.97
C ALA A 79 6.57 1.33 1.23
N VAL A 80 6.96 2.52 0.81
CA VAL A 80 6.13 3.74 0.87
C VAL A 80 5.96 4.34 -0.51
N LYS A 81 4.97 5.22 -0.65
CA LYS A 81 4.62 5.91 -1.91
C LYS A 81 5.76 6.73 -2.50
N GLU A 82 6.76 7.07 -1.70
CA GLU A 82 7.97 7.78 -2.12
C GLU A 82 8.97 6.88 -2.87
N GLN A 83 8.69 5.58 -2.97
CA GLN A 83 9.53 4.57 -3.64
C GLN A 83 8.88 4.08 -4.95
N ALA A 84 8.84 2.78 -5.20
CA ALA A 84 8.41 2.18 -6.47
C ALA A 84 6.99 2.62 -6.91
N SER A 85 6.01 2.64 -6.01
CA SER A 85 4.64 3.01 -6.39
C SER A 85 4.52 4.45 -6.89
N GLY A 86 5.24 5.39 -6.27
CA GLY A 86 5.29 6.77 -6.73
C GLY A 86 5.98 6.92 -8.09
N LEU A 87 7.07 6.19 -8.32
CA LEU A 87 7.73 6.16 -9.63
C LEU A 87 6.80 5.62 -10.73
N TYR A 88 6.05 4.54 -10.46
CA TYR A 88 5.04 4.02 -11.38
C TYR A 88 3.95 5.06 -11.65
N ALA A 89 3.43 5.70 -10.59
CA ALA A 89 2.38 6.71 -10.72
C ALA A 89 2.87 7.91 -11.56
N GLN A 90 4.04 8.47 -11.25
CA GLN A 90 4.62 9.57 -12.04
C GLN A 90 4.83 9.18 -13.50
N THR A 91 5.38 7.99 -13.76
CA THR A 91 5.64 7.51 -15.12
C THR A 91 4.34 7.33 -15.92
N MET A 92 3.27 6.87 -15.29
CA MET A 92 1.96 6.76 -15.94
C MET A 92 1.31 8.14 -16.16
N ALA A 93 1.52 9.09 -15.26
CA ALA A 93 1.07 10.46 -15.46
C ALA A 93 1.77 11.14 -16.64
N GLU A 94 3.07 10.90 -16.85
CA GLU A 94 3.78 11.35 -18.05
C GLU A 94 3.20 10.80 -19.36
N ARG A 95 2.44 9.70 -19.28
CA ARG A 95 1.75 9.05 -20.40
C ARG A 95 0.30 9.48 -20.57
N GLY A 96 -0.15 10.46 -19.78
CA GLY A 96 -1.46 11.08 -19.91
C GLY A 96 -2.55 10.54 -18.98
N PHE A 97 -2.23 9.73 -18.00
CA PHE A 97 -3.17 9.30 -16.94
C PHE A 97 -3.13 10.29 -15.78
N LEU A 98 -4.26 10.50 -15.10
CA LEU A 98 -4.24 11.07 -13.76
C LEU A 98 -3.96 9.93 -12.78
N THR A 99 -2.92 10.06 -11.96
CA THR A 99 -2.50 8.94 -11.11
C THR A 99 -2.33 9.34 -9.66
N LEU A 100 -2.51 8.39 -8.76
CA LEU A 100 -2.11 8.55 -7.38
C LEU A 100 -1.33 7.34 -6.89
N ALA A 101 -0.31 7.58 -6.05
CA ALA A 101 0.35 6.56 -5.26
C ALA A 101 0.01 6.78 -3.78
N PHE A 102 -0.43 5.75 -3.07
CA PHE A 102 -0.82 5.87 -1.67
C PHE A 102 -0.04 4.95 -0.75
N ASP A 103 0.19 5.41 0.48
CA ASP A 103 0.62 4.53 1.56
C ASP A 103 -0.59 3.74 2.05
N PRO A 104 -0.49 2.42 2.20
CA PRO A 104 -1.56 1.63 2.79
C PRO A 104 -1.85 2.02 4.24
N SER A 105 -3.05 1.71 4.71
CA SER A 105 -3.39 1.81 6.13
C SER A 105 -2.29 1.23 7.02
N TYR A 106 -2.00 1.88 8.13
CA TYR A 106 -1.01 1.53 9.17
C TYR A 106 0.46 1.76 8.81
N THR A 107 0.78 2.22 7.62
CA THR A 107 2.17 2.36 7.14
C THR A 107 2.45 3.74 6.55
N GLY A 108 3.73 4.09 6.43
CA GLY A 108 4.15 5.36 5.85
C GLY A 108 3.54 6.57 6.56
N GLU A 109 3.03 7.53 5.78
CA GLU A 109 2.31 8.71 6.27
C GLU A 109 0.80 8.46 6.48
N SER A 110 0.26 7.31 6.06
CA SER A 110 -1.14 6.94 6.31
C SER A 110 -1.40 6.65 7.77
N GLY A 111 -2.63 6.88 8.21
CA GLY A 111 -3.08 6.65 9.58
C GLY A 111 -3.30 5.17 9.91
N GLY A 112 -3.93 4.96 11.06
CA GLY A 112 -4.26 3.64 11.60
C GLY A 112 -3.28 3.16 12.68
N GLU A 113 -3.84 2.51 13.69
CA GLU A 113 -3.10 1.93 14.81
C GLU A 113 -3.52 0.46 15.03
N PRO A 114 -2.60 -0.40 15.48
CA PRO A 114 -1.19 -0.14 15.72
C PRO A 114 -0.41 0.08 14.40
N ARG A 115 0.71 0.78 14.49
CA ARG A 115 1.59 1.01 13.31
C ARG A 115 2.26 -0.29 12.85
N ASN A 116 2.64 -0.30 11.57
CA ASN A 116 3.36 -1.42 10.93
C ASN A 116 2.63 -2.75 11.05
N THR A 117 1.32 -2.70 10.85
CA THR A 117 0.46 -3.87 10.69
C THR A 117 -0.19 -3.87 9.31
N ALA A 118 -0.86 -4.95 8.96
CA ALA A 118 -1.60 -5.10 7.72
C ALA A 118 -2.82 -6.01 7.92
N SER A 119 -3.80 -5.83 7.05
CA SER A 119 -5.01 -6.65 7.03
C SER A 119 -5.41 -6.94 5.59
N PRO A 120 -5.71 -8.19 5.22
CA PRO A 120 -6.16 -8.52 3.87
C PRO A 120 -7.42 -7.74 3.46
N ASP A 121 -8.35 -7.52 4.39
CA ASP A 121 -9.59 -6.77 4.13
C ASP A 121 -9.32 -5.26 4.02
N ILE A 122 -8.66 -4.68 5.02
CA ILE A 122 -8.46 -3.21 5.09
C ILE A 122 -7.53 -2.74 3.96
N ASN A 123 -6.44 -3.46 3.68
CA ASN A 123 -5.54 -3.04 2.61
C ASN A 123 -6.10 -3.32 1.20
N THR A 124 -7.03 -4.27 1.04
CA THR A 124 -7.85 -4.38 -0.18
C THR A 124 -8.78 -3.18 -0.32
N GLU A 125 -9.45 -2.80 0.76
CA GLU A 125 -10.35 -1.64 0.81
C GLU A 125 -9.61 -0.32 0.50
N ASP A 126 -8.34 -0.18 0.85
CA ASP A 126 -7.54 1.01 0.55
C ASP A 126 -7.51 1.32 -0.96
N PHE A 127 -7.54 0.29 -1.83
CA PHE A 127 -7.69 0.48 -3.29
C PHE A 127 -9.08 1.02 -3.66
N SER A 128 -10.15 0.49 -3.08
CA SER A 128 -11.51 0.98 -3.33
C SER A 128 -11.68 2.42 -2.84
N ALA A 129 -11.09 2.77 -1.71
CA ALA A 129 -11.05 4.15 -1.22
C ALA A 129 -10.29 5.10 -2.17
N ALA A 130 -9.20 4.63 -2.77
CA ALA A 130 -8.49 5.38 -3.81
C ALA A 130 -9.37 5.57 -5.06
N VAL A 131 -10.15 4.56 -5.44
CA VAL A 131 -11.14 4.66 -6.53
C VAL A 131 -12.24 5.67 -6.18
N ASP A 132 -12.75 5.68 -4.95
CA ASP A 132 -13.72 6.68 -4.48
C ASP A 132 -13.19 8.10 -4.66
N PHE A 133 -11.94 8.31 -4.23
CA PHE A 133 -11.27 9.60 -4.38
C PHE A 133 -11.15 10.01 -5.85
N LEU A 134 -10.61 9.12 -6.70
CA LEU A 134 -10.42 9.40 -8.12
C LEU A 134 -11.74 9.67 -8.84
N ALA A 135 -12.77 8.87 -8.57
CA ALA A 135 -14.09 9.01 -9.19
C ALA A 135 -14.78 10.34 -8.82
N ALA A 136 -14.43 10.92 -7.67
CA ALA A 136 -14.98 12.21 -7.21
C ALA A 136 -14.29 13.42 -7.85
N LEU A 137 -13.15 13.26 -8.53
CA LEU A 137 -12.43 14.34 -9.16
C LEU A 137 -13.14 14.79 -10.46
N PRO A 138 -13.33 16.11 -10.69
CA PRO A 138 -14.09 16.60 -11.84
C PRO A 138 -13.40 16.35 -13.20
N ASN A 139 -12.07 16.20 -13.18
CA ASN A 139 -11.24 15.93 -14.36
C ASN A 139 -10.91 14.45 -14.58
N VAL A 140 -11.56 13.55 -13.83
CA VAL A 140 -11.46 12.10 -14.03
C VAL A 140 -12.70 11.56 -14.74
N ASP A 141 -12.49 10.64 -15.65
CA ASP A 141 -13.53 9.80 -16.21
C ASP A 141 -13.74 8.58 -15.32
N ALA A 142 -14.81 8.58 -14.53
CA ALA A 142 -15.12 7.54 -13.57
C ALA A 142 -15.32 6.14 -14.21
N GLU A 143 -15.59 6.09 -15.54
CA GLU A 143 -15.69 4.82 -16.26
C GLU A 143 -14.34 4.30 -16.78
N ARG A 144 -13.24 4.99 -16.48
CA ARG A 144 -11.88 4.62 -16.89
C ARG A 144 -10.88 4.71 -15.74
N ILE A 145 -11.17 4.00 -14.64
CA ILE A 145 -10.29 3.91 -13.48
C ILE A 145 -9.67 2.52 -13.44
N GLY A 146 -8.35 2.48 -13.33
CA GLY A 146 -7.57 1.25 -13.14
C GLY A 146 -6.71 1.31 -11.89
N ILE A 147 -6.10 0.18 -11.56
CA ILE A 147 -5.19 0.06 -10.43
C ILE A 147 -3.91 -0.68 -10.82
N ILE A 148 -2.81 -0.37 -10.14
CA ILE A 148 -1.55 -1.10 -10.20
C ILE A 148 -1.18 -1.52 -8.78
N GLY A 149 -1.17 -2.82 -8.53
CA GLY A 149 -0.64 -3.41 -7.31
C GLY A 149 0.74 -4.02 -7.55
N ILE A 150 1.72 -3.67 -6.72
CA ILE A 150 3.10 -4.14 -6.87
C ILE A 150 3.42 -5.12 -5.75
N CYS A 151 4.04 -6.27 -6.09
CA CYS A 151 4.41 -7.31 -5.16
C CYS A 151 3.17 -7.83 -4.41
N GLU A 152 3.15 -7.87 -3.10
CA GLU A 152 2.01 -8.33 -2.29
C GLU A 152 0.74 -7.50 -2.51
N PHE A 153 0.89 -6.21 -2.83
CA PHE A 153 -0.25 -5.36 -3.21
C PHE A 153 -0.85 -5.73 -4.57
N GLY A 154 -0.15 -6.53 -5.38
CA GLY A 154 -0.73 -7.15 -6.56
C GLY A 154 -1.87 -8.12 -6.21
N GLY A 155 -1.70 -8.94 -5.17
CA GLY A 155 -2.76 -9.82 -4.66
C GLY A 155 -3.94 -9.06 -4.09
N MET A 156 -3.68 -8.01 -3.30
CA MET A 156 -4.74 -7.14 -2.75
C MET A 156 -5.46 -6.36 -3.86
N GLY A 157 -4.75 -5.91 -4.88
CA GLY A 157 -5.33 -5.26 -6.06
C GLY A 157 -6.24 -6.20 -6.86
N LEU A 158 -5.84 -7.46 -7.06
CA LEU A 158 -6.71 -8.47 -7.68
C LEU A 158 -7.97 -8.72 -6.84
N ASN A 159 -7.84 -8.81 -5.52
CA ASN A 159 -8.99 -8.96 -4.64
C ASN A 159 -9.91 -7.72 -4.69
N ALA A 160 -9.33 -6.51 -4.76
CA ALA A 160 -10.10 -5.28 -4.94
C ALA A 160 -10.86 -5.28 -6.27
N ALA A 161 -10.20 -5.69 -7.37
CA ALA A 161 -10.85 -5.79 -8.68
C ALA A 161 -12.00 -6.81 -8.71
N ALA A 162 -11.89 -7.90 -7.94
CA ALA A 162 -12.98 -8.88 -7.81
C ALA A 162 -14.17 -8.35 -7.01
N MET A 163 -13.96 -7.35 -6.13
CA MET A 163 -15.02 -6.74 -5.31
C MET A 163 -15.61 -5.47 -5.91
N ASP A 164 -14.76 -4.64 -6.53
CA ASP A 164 -15.11 -3.28 -6.96
C ASP A 164 -15.25 -3.20 -8.49
N THR A 165 -16.47 -3.26 -8.98
CA THR A 165 -16.80 -3.24 -10.42
C THR A 165 -16.45 -1.90 -11.10
N ARG A 166 -16.07 -0.86 -10.36
CA ARG A 166 -15.59 0.42 -10.90
C ARG A 166 -14.14 0.33 -11.37
N ILE A 167 -13.39 -0.67 -10.92
CA ILE A 167 -12.03 -0.94 -11.39
C ILE A 167 -12.12 -1.61 -12.76
N LYS A 168 -11.69 -0.89 -13.83
CA LYS A 168 -11.83 -1.33 -15.22
C LYS A 168 -10.57 -2.00 -15.78
N ALA A 169 -9.44 -1.83 -15.11
CA ALA A 169 -8.19 -2.47 -15.49
C ALA A 169 -7.31 -2.68 -14.25
N THR A 170 -6.66 -3.82 -14.16
CA THR A 170 -5.78 -4.15 -13.04
C THR A 170 -4.46 -4.70 -13.54
N VAL A 171 -3.37 -4.12 -13.02
CA VAL A 171 -2.02 -4.65 -13.21
C VAL A 171 -1.51 -5.17 -11.87
N ALA A 172 -1.22 -6.46 -11.81
CA ALA A 172 -0.56 -7.11 -10.68
C ALA A 172 0.89 -7.41 -11.06
N SER A 173 1.79 -6.50 -10.69
CA SER A 173 3.22 -6.61 -11.03
C SER A 173 3.95 -7.42 -9.98
N THR A 174 4.72 -8.46 -10.39
CA THR A 174 5.50 -9.33 -9.48
C THR A 174 4.71 -9.82 -8.27
N MET A 175 3.47 -10.25 -8.50
CA MET A 175 2.45 -10.50 -7.49
C MET A 175 2.82 -11.64 -6.52
N TYR A 176 2.56 -11.38 -5.24
CA TYR A 176 2.52 -12.38 -4.17
C TYR A 176 1.09 -12.55 -3.64
N ASP A 177 0.69 -13.79 -3.40
CA ASP A 177 -0.47 -14.09 -2.56
C ASP A 177 -0.05 -14.14 -1.09
N MET A 178 -0.21 -13.03 -0.39
CA MET A 178 0.17 -12.93 1.04
C MET A 178 -0.58 -13.90 1.93
N SER A 179 -1.82 -14.25 1.61
CA SER A 179 -2.57 -15.25 2.37
C SER A 179 -1.95 -16.63 2.22
N ARG A 180 -1.60 -17.04 1.00
CA ARG A 180 -0.96 -18.33 0.72
C ARG A 180 0.45 -18.41 1.34
N VAL A 181 1.26 -17.36 1.18
CA VAL A 181 2.61 -17.32 1.75
C VAL A 181 2.59 -17.40 3.28
N ASN A 182 1.70 -16.65 3.95
CA ASN A 182 1.58 -16.73 5.40
C ASN A 182 1.04 -18.09 5.88
N ALA A 183 0.08 -18.65 5.14
CA ALA A 183 -0.50 -19.94 5.51
C ALA A 183 0.45 -21.11 5.26
N ASN A 184 1.08 -21.16 4.09
CA ASN A 184 1.76 -22.33 3.56
C ASN A 184 3.28 -22.19 3.42
N GLY A 185 3.83 -20.98 3.68
CA GLY A 185 5.23 -20.67 3.39
C GLY A 185 5.52 -20.47 1.90
N TYR A 186 6.74 -20.10 1.59
CA TYR A 186 7.19 -19.98 0.20
C TYR A 186 7.13 -21.34 -0.51
N PHE A 187 6.60 -21.37 -1.73
CA PHE A 187 6.43 -22.57 -2.56
C PHE A 187 5.60 -23.67 -1.89
N ASP A 188 4.71 -23.30 -0.96
CA ASP A 188 3.89 -24.22 -0.14
C ASP A 188 4.72 -25.24 0.68
N ALA A 189 5.95 -24.88 1.03
CA ALA A 189 6.87 -25.79 1.74
C ALA A 189 6.37 -26.18 3.16
N GLU A 190 5.40 -25.42 3.70
CA GLU A 190 4.81 -25.62 5.03
C GLU A 190 3.29 -25.81 4.96
N ASP A 191 2.77 -26.36 3.83
CA ASP A 191 1.34 -26.57 3.64
C ASP A 191 0.85 -27.80 4.40
N SER A 192 0.65 -27.61 5.70
CA SER A 192 -0.01 -28.61 6.56
C SER A 192 -0.83 -27.93 7.65
N SER A 193 -1.82 -28.66 8.18
CA SER A 193 -2.63 -28.18 9.32
C SER A 193 -1.78 -27.99 10.57
N GLU A 194 -0.79 -28.83 10.77
CA GLU A 194 0.16 -28.80 11.89
C GLU A 194 1.03 -27.55 11.82
N ALA A 195 1.61 -27.24 10.66
CA ALA A 195 2.42 -26.05 10.46
C ALA A 195 1.61 -24.76 10.67
N ARG A 196 0.40 -24.69 10.10
CA ARG A 196 -0.51 -23.54 10.32
C ARG A 196 -0.92 -23.40 11.78
N LYS A 197 -1.16 -24.54 12.48
CA LYS A 197 -1.47 -24.52 13.91
C LYS A 197 -0.31 -23.95 14.72
N ALA A 198 0.91 -24.42 14.48
CA ALA A 198 2.11 -23.96 15.18
C ALA A 198 2.33 -22.43 14.96
N LYS A 199 2.15 -21.93 13.72
CA LYS A 199 2.20 -20.49 13.44
C LYS A 199 1.17 -19.72 14.28
N ARG A 200 -0.09 -20.15 14.31
CA ARG A 200 -1.14 -19.50 15.10
C ARG A 200 -0.86 -19.52 16.60
N GLU A 201 -0.35 -20.64 17.14
CA GLU A 201 0.03 -20.76 18.55
C GLU A 201 1.13 -19.76 18.92
N ALA A 202 2.18 -19.64 18.09
CA ALA A 202 3.27 -18.70 18.31
C ALA A 202 2.75 -17.25 18.31
N ILE A 203 1.92 -16.88 17.33
CA ILE A 203 1.36 -15.53 17.23
C ILE A 203 0.40 -15.23 18.39
N ASN A 204 -0.42 -16.18 18.80
CA ASN A 204 -1.33 -16.01 19.93
C ASN A 204 -0.58 -15.87 21.27
N THR A 205 0.62 -16.44 21.39
CA THR A 205 1.51 -16.19 22.54
C THR A 205 1.93 -14.71 22.58
N VAL A 206 2.29 -14.13 21.43
CA VAL A 206 2.60 -12.69 21.33
C VAL A 206 1.39 -11.85 21.72
N ARG A 207 0.19 -12.18 21.23
CA ARG A 207 -1.04 -11.46 21.60
C ARG A 207 -1.33 -11.51 23.10
N THR A 208 -1.12 -12.66 23.73
CA THR A 208 -1.31 -12.81 25.18
C THR A 208 -0.32 -11.94 25.94
N HIS A 209 0.96 -11.95 25.53
CA HIS A 209 1.99 -11.12 26.12
C HIS A 209 1.64 -9.63 26.00
N ASP A 210 1.24 -9.17 24.82
CA ASP A 210 0.89 -7.78 24.57
C ASP A 210 -0.32 -7.34 25.43
N ALA A 211 -1.36 -8.18 25.50
CA ALA A 211 -2.53 -7.90 26.30
C ALA A 211 -2.22 -7.80 27.82
N GLN A 212 -1.33 -8.65 28.31
CA GLN A 212 -0.93 -8.64 29.73
C GLN A 212 -0.07 -7.44 30.11
N ASN A 213 0.71 -6.92 29.16
CA ASN A 213 1.69 -5.86 29.40
C ASN A 213 1.26 -4.48 28.84
N GLY A 214 0.14 -4.39 28.12
CA GLY A 214 -0.29 -3.16 27.46
C GLY A 214 0.70 -2.71 26.36
N THR A 215 1.32 -3.67 25.67
CA THR A 215 2.33 -3.43 24.62
C THR A 215 1.83 -3.79 23.23
N VAL A 216 2.56 -3.36 22.23
CA VAL A 216 2.44 -3.81 20.84
C VAL A 216 3.81 -4.31 20.40
N THR A 217 3.93 -5.62 20.19
CA THR A 217 5.21 -6.23 19.82
C THR A 217 5.57 -5.89 18.38
N SER A 218 6.77 -5.36 18.16
CA SER A 218 7.40 -5.28 16.84
C SER A 218 8.13 -6.60 16.55
N GLY A 219 8.00 -7.11 15.35
CA GLY A 219 8.70 -8.30 14.90
C GLY A 219 10.19 -8.04 14.62
N THR A 220 10.84 -9.01 14.00
CA THR A 220 12.19 -8.83 13.45
C THR A 220 12.15 -8.13 12.10
N PRO A 221 13.11 -7.25 11.78
CA PRO A 221 13.26 -6.70 10.44
C PRO A 221 13.32 -7.81 9.38
N GLY A 222 12.59 -7.61 8.27
CA GLY A 222 12.56 -8.59 7.18
C GLY A 222 13.87 -8.71 6.39
N LEU A 223 14.72 -7.66 6.45
CA LEU A 223 16.04 -7.64 5.83
C LEU A 223 17.13 -7.51 6.90
N PRO A 224 18.30 -8.17 6.70
CA PRO A 224 19.41 -8.07 7.63
C PRO A 224 19.98 -6.64 7.70
N ALA A 225 20.71 -6.34 8.76
CA ALA A 225 21.39 -5.06 8.89
C ALA A 225 22.59 -4.93 7.93
N GLU A 226 23.21 -6.05 7.57
CA GLU A 226 24.34 -6.14 6.64
C GLU A 226 24.28 -7.47 5.87
N ILE A 227 24.88 -7.51 4.69
CA ILE A 227 25.01 -8.73 3.86
C ILE A 227 26.31 -9.44 4.22
N LYS A 228 26.20 -10.73 4.60
CA LYS A 228 27.33 -11.60 4.94
C LYS A 228 27.89 -12.37 3.73
N GLY A 229 27.11 -12.48 2.66
CA GLY A 229 27.51 -13.10 1.40
C GLY A 229 26.88 -14.45 1.10
N ASP A 230 26.35 -15.16 2.09
CA ASP A 230 25.68 -16.45 1.97
C ASP A 230 24.16 -16.38 1.84
N GLU A 231 23.58 -15.16 1.91
CA GLU A 231 22.15 -14.96 1.73
C GLU A 231 21.69 -15.32 0.31
N PRO A 232 20.42 -15.78 0.16
CA PRO A 232 19.80 -15.96 -1.15
C PRO A 232 19.86 -14.67 -2.01
N GLN A 233 19.95 -14.81 -3.32
CA GLN A 233 20.11 -13.67 -4.23
C GLN A 233 19.00 -12.62 -4.03
N PHE A 234 17.73 -13.05 -3.88
CA PHE A 234 16.63 -12.12 -3.69
C PHE A 234 16.77 -11.26 -2.41
N VAL A 235 17.39 -11.79 -1.35
CA VAL A 235 17.67 -11.02 -0.13
C VAL A 235 18.72 -9.96 -0.39
N LYS A 236 19.76 -10.29 -1.18
CA LYS A 236 20.79 -9.34 -1.61
C LYS A 236 20.21 -8.23 -2.48
N ASP A 237 19.31 -8.58 -3.42
CA ASP A 237 18.65 -7.63 -4.31
C ASP A 237 17.72 -6.69 -3.53
N TYR A 238 16.96 -7.21 -2.55
CA TYR A 238 16.12 -6.40 -1.67
C TYR A 238 16.94 -5.52 -0.73
N PHE A 239 18.05 -6.04 -0.21
CA PHE A 239 18.98 -5.25 0.59
C PHE A 239 19.55 -4.08 -0.22
N ASP A 240 20.04 -4.34 -1.44
CA ASP A 240 20.57 -3.33 -2.34
C ASP A 240 19.52 -2.23 -2.62
N TYR A 241 18.25 -2.61 -2.80
CA TYR A 241 17.19 -1.63 -3.04
C TYR A 241 16.82 -0.86 -1.76
N TYR A 242 16.47 -1.54 -0.67
CA TYR A 242 15.88 -0.90 0.50
C TYR A 242 16.87 -0.37 1.54
N LYS A 243 18.09 -0.88 1.57
CA LYS A 243 19.09 -0.57 2.61
C LYS A 243 20.23 0.32 2.13
N THR A 244 20.30 0.66 0.84
CA THR A 244 21.32 1.52 0.25
C THR A 244 20.70 2.83 -0.28
N GLU A 245 21.54 3.75 -0.74
CA GLU A 245 21.12 5.01 -1.37
C GLU A 245 20.23 4.82 -2.61
N ARG A 246 20.15 3.59 -3.13
CA ARG A 246 19.34 3.29 -4.32
C ARG A 246 17.87 3.60 -4.10
N ALA A 247 17.30 3.22 -2.96
CA ALA A 247 15.90 3.51 -2.64
C ALA A 247 15.59 3.42 -1.13
N PHE A 248 16.58 3.59 -0.25
CA PHE A 248 16.32 3.73 1.18
C PHE A 248 15.31 4.85 1.43
N HIS A 249 14.32 4.60 2.28
CA HIS A 249 13.41 5.64 2.74
C HIS A 249 13.11 5.48 4.23
N ALA A 250 13.21 6.57 4.98
CA ALA A 250 13.11 6.54 6.45
C ALA A 250 11.76 6.00 6.96
N ARG A 251 10.67 6.20 6.21
CA ARG A 251 9.33 5.72 6.57
C ARG A 251 9.03 4.30 6.10
N ALA A 252 9.87 3.70 5.25
CA ALA A 252 9.65 2.35 4.74
C ALA A 252 10.05 1.29 5.77
N ILE A 253 9.14 0.35 6.04
CA ILE A 253 9.40 -0.78 6.95
C ILE A 253 10.57 -1.63 6.43
N ASN A 254 10.64 -1.85 5.12
CA ASN A 254 11.72 -2.62 4.49
C ASN A 254 13.10 -1.95 4.64
N SER A 255 13.13 -0.63 4.79
CA SER A 255 14.39 0.11 4.97
C SER A 255 14.89 0.07 6.41
N ASN A 256 14.02 0.25 7.41
CA ASN A 256 14.46 0.41 8.81
C ASN A 256 13.44 -0.03 9.86
N GLY A 257 12.41 -0.78 9.49
CA GLY A 257 11.34 -1.18 10.40
C GLY A 257 11.14 -2.69 10.49
N ALA A 258 10.09 -3.05 11.21
CA ALA A 258 9.61 -4.41 11.32
C ALA A 258 8.08 -4.43 11.40
N TRP A 259 7.47 -5.47 10.88
CA TRP A 259 6.04 -5.69 10.96
C TRP A 259 5.60 -6.16 12.35
N ASN A 260 4.37 -5.78 12.75
CA ASN A 260 3.70 -6.43 13.87
C ASN A 260 3.35 -7.87 13.48
N PRO A 261 3.86 -8.89 14.19
CA PRO A 261 3.70 -10.29 13.79
C PRO A 261 2.24 -10.77 13.85
N THR A 262 1.37 -10.11 14.63
CA THR A 262 -0.02 -10.54 14.80
C THR A 262 -0.86 -10.37 13.51
N MET A 263 -0.41 -9.54 12.56
CA MET A 263 -1.06 -9.37 11.26
C MET A 263 -1.20 -10.69 10.49
N ALA A 264 -0.25 -11.61 10.65
CA ALA A 264 -0.24 -12.87 9.93
C ALA A 264 -1.45 -13.76 10.23
N LEU A 265 -2.12 -13.60 11.38
CA LEU A 265 -3.33 -14.36 11.71
C LEU A 265 -4.44 -14.16 10.69
N SER A 266 -4.66 -12.92 10.26
CA SER A 266 -5.68 -12.60 9.25
C SER A 266 -5.30 -13.19 7.89
N PHE A 267 -4.06 -13.04 7.46
CA PHE A 267 -3.60 -13.59 6.18
C PHE A 267 -3.66 -15.12 6.15
N ILE A 268 -3.34 -15.82 7.25
CA ILE A 268 -3.44 -17.29 7.33
C ILE A 268 -4.90 -17.76 7.12
N ASN A 269 -5.89 -16.99 7.56
CA ASN A 269 -7.27 -17.44 7.59
C ASN A 269 -8.21 -16.74 6.58
N MET A 270 -7.71 -15.78 5.80
CA MET A 270 -8.47 -15.02 4.82
C MET A 270 -7.82 -15.11 3.42
N PRO A 271 -8.12 -16.15 2.63
CA PRO A 271 -7.58 -16.30 1.28
C PRO A 271 -7.99 -15.13 0.39
N LEU A 272 -7.00 -14.40 -0.16
CA LEU A 272 -7.22 -13.21 -0.98
C LEU A 272 -7.80 -13.52 -2.36
N LEU A 273 -7.36 -14.62 -2.98
CA LEU A 273 -7.59 -14.85 -4.40
C LEU A 273 -8.79 -15.75 -4.70
N THR A 274 -9.69 -15.95 -3.73
CA THR A 274 -10.80 -16.91 -3.84
C THR A 274 -11.73 -16.61 -5.03
N TYR A 275 -12.02 -15.36 -5.30
CA TYR A 275 -12.98 -14.92 -6.31
C TYR A 275 -12.38 -14.17 -7.49
N ILE A 276 -11.04 -14.22 -7.68
CA ILE A 276 -10.41 -13.51 -8.81
C ILE A 276 -10.84 -14.03 -10.19
N HIS A 277 -11.39 -15.25 -10.26
CA HIS A 277 -11.94 -15.81 -11.49
C HIS A 277 -13.28 -15.15 -11.90
N GLU A 278 -13.83 -14.28 -11.06
CA GLU A 278 -15.05 -13.50 -11.35
C GLU A 278 -14.73 -12.08 -11.86
N ILE A 279 -13.45 -11.72 -12.02
CA ILE A 279 -13.07 -10.43 -12.61
C ILE A 279 -13.44 -10.45 -14.10
N ASP A 280 -14.26 -9.46 -14.53
CA ASP A 280 -14.71 -9.27 -15.91
C ASP A 280 -13.64 -8.63 -16.82
#